data_227447cd5faa1a7ddebb558f5c5756fb
#
_entry.id   227447cd5faa1a7ddebb558f5c5756fb
#
_cell.length_a   1.000
_cell.length_b   1.000
_cell.length_c   1.000
_cell.angle_alpha   90.00
_cell.angle_beta   90.00
_cell.angle_gamma   90.00
#
_symmetry.space_group_name_H-M   'P 1'
#
loop_
_entity.id
_entity.type
_entity.pdbx_description
1 polymer ?
#
loop_
_entity_poly.entity_id
_entity_poly.type
_entity_poly.pdbx_seq_one_letter_code
_entity_poly.pdbx_strand_id
1 'polypeptide(L)'
;MNKVVLLIPYYNNSEGLIKSLKSIDPDEELDVIVIDDGSKNKFDELVLQNSFKAKGTLYFEYLEQNLGIEFALNHGLKISIEKKYKYTARLDCGDVCLGKRFAIQSEFLEQNPEIKIVGSNVLAVDSSDVYLYAINLPLDDKSIKNNMYLNSMLIHPAILFVTSILDTIGFYPVNHKSAEDYAFFFAISKKFKMANIDQYLTQIEINKNGISVQKRRQQVKSRIQIIKKNFYFGFYPIYGLVRNYVLLFTPYSIILEIKKRIKK
;
A
#
# COMPACT_ATOMS: atom_id res chain seq x y z
N MET A 1 9.75 23.12 2.36
CA MET A 1 9.53 21.77 1.82
C MET A 1 8.78 20.98 2.86
N ASN A 2 7.68 20.36 2.47
CA ASN A 2 6.86 19.56 3.38
C ASN A 2 7.64 18.34 3.91
N LYS A 3 7.28 17.87 5.12
CA LYS A 3 7.93 16.68 5.69
C LYS A 3 7.45 15.37 5.03
N VAL A 4 6.23 15.38 4.51
CA VAL A 4 5.56 14.22 3.92
C VAL A 4 5.51 14.33 2.41
N VAL A 5 5.82 13.24 1.72
CA VAL A 5 5.53 13.06 0.30
C VAL A 5 4.60 11.87 0.11
N LEU A 6 3.55 12.05 -0.69
CA LEU A 6 2.64 11.01 -1.11
C LEU A 6 3.02 10.53 -2.52
N LEU A 7 3.24 9.24 -2.69
CA LEU A 7 3.46 8.61 -4.00
C LEU A 7 2.15 8.00 -4.51
N ILE A 8 1.74 8.39 -5.73
CA ILE A 8 0.58 7.84 -6.43
C ILE A 8 1.05 7.28 -7.78
N PRO A 9 1.26 5.97 -7.90
CA PRO A 9 1.51 5.34 -9.19
C PRO A 9 0.24 5.39 -10.05
N TYR A 10 0.40 5.79 -11.29
CA TYR A 10 -0.70 5.96 -12.24
C TYR A 10 -0.48 5.10 -13.49
N TYR A 11 -1.54 4.44 -13.96
CA TYR A 11 -1.58 3.78 -15.26
C TYR A 11 -3.00 3.79 -15.84
N ASN A 12 -3.24 4.60 -16.88
CA ASN A 12 -4.48 4.69 -17.64
C ASN A 12 -5.78 4.85 -16.81
N ASN A 13 -5.75 5.52 -15.66
CA ASN A 13 -6.91 5.72 -14.77
C ASN A 13 -7.03 7.17 -14.28
N SER A 14 -7.32 8.09 -15.20
CA SER A 14 -7.40 9.53 -14.88
C SER A 14 -8.53 9.86 -13.91
N GLU A 15 -9.69 9.21 -14.01
CA GLU A 15 -10.81 9.42 -13.09
C GLU A 15 -10.46 8.99 -11.66
N GLY A 16 -9.81 7.82 -11.52
CA GLY A 16 -9.33 7.37 -10.22
C GLY A 16 -8.29 8.31 -9.63
N LEU A 17 -7.37 8.86 -10.45
CA LEU A 17 -6.37 9.81 -9.98
C LEU A 17 -7.00 11.11 -9.48
N ILE A 18 -7.97 11.66 -10.21
CA ILE A 18 -8.75 12.85 -9.79
C ILE A 18 -9.46 12.58 -8.47
N LYS A 19 -10.10 11.41 -8.32
CA LYS A 19 -10.77 10.98 -7.10
C LYS A 19 -9.80 10.95 -5.92
N SER A 20 -8.63 10.32 -6.10
CA SER A 20 -7.58 10.24 -5.07
C SER A 20 -7.10 11.62 -4.64
N LEU A 21 -6.77 12.51 -5.59
CA LEU A 21 -6.30 13.86 -5.29
C LEU A 21 -7.34 14.72 -4.57
N LYS A 22 -8.62 14.65 -4.98
CA LYS A 22 -9.72 15.36 -4.33
C LYS A 22 -10.02 14.89 -2.91
N SER A 23 -9.62 13.67 -2.57
CA SER A 23 -9.85 13.09 -1.24
C SER A 23 -8.87 13.57 -0.18
N ILE A 24 -7.78 14.19 -0.59
CA ILE A 24 -6.78 14.72 0.35
C ILE A 24 -7.37 15.97 1.01
N ASP A 25 -7.40 15.98 2.35
CA ASP A 25 -7.94 17.10 3.12
C ASP A 25 -7.16 18.40 2.78
N PRO A 26 -7.84 19.53 2.51
CA PRO A 26 -7.19 20.79 2.14
C PRO A 26 -6.24 21.36 3.19
N ASP A 27 -6.40 20.96 4.45
CA ASP A 27 -5.52 21.38 5.54
C ASP A 27 -4.24 20.55 5.68
N GLU A 28 -4.13 19.44 4.97
CA GLU A 28 -2.92 18.60 4.98
C GLU A 28 -1.72 19.33 4.37
N GLU A 29 -0.55 19.14 4.98
CA GLU A 29 0.73 19.72 4.54
C GLU A 29 1.63 18.62 3.96
N LEU A 30 1.51 18.34 2.65
CA LEU A 30 2.27 17.31 1.97
C LEU A 30 2.50 17.68 0.51
N ASP A 31 3.59 17.15 -0.05
CA ASP A 31 3.79 17.15 -1.49
C ASP A 31 3.29 15.82 -2.08
N VAL A 32 2.85 15.84 -3.32
CA VAL A 32 2.40 14.65 -4.03
C VAL A 32 3.25 14.45 -5.27
N ILE A 33 3.69 13.21 -5.52
CA ILE A 33 4.34 12.80 -6.76
C ILE A 33 3.45 11.77 -7.44
N VAL A 34 2.88 12.14 -8.58
CA VAL A 34 2.18 11.22 -9.48
C VAL A 34 3.21 10.63 -10.43
N ILE A 35 3.32 9.30 -10.46
CA ILE A 35 4.27 8.59 -11.33
C ILE A 35 3.48 7.86 -12.41
N ASP A 36 3.50 8.38 -13.64
CA ASP A 36 2.90 7.74 -14.80
C ASP A 36 3.79 6.59 -15.30
N ASP A 37 3.32 5.37 -15.11
CA ASP A 37 4.00 4.14 -15.54
C ASP A 37 3.75 3.87 -17.05
N GLY A 38 4.13 4.83 -17.90
CA GLY A 38 4.07 4.71 -19.35
C GLY A 38 2.65 4.55 -19.91
N SER A 39 1.69 5.33 -19.42
CA SER A 39 0.30 5.28 -19.88
C SER A 39 0.15 5.71 -21.33
N LYS A 40 -0.76 5.05 -22.06
CA LYS A 40 -1.19 5.48 -23.38
C LYS A 40 -2.14 6.68 -23.29
N ASN A 41 -3.04 6.65 -22.33
CA ASN A 41 -3.98 7.73 -22.05
C ASN A 41 -3.35 8.64 -20.99
N LYS A 42 -2.81 9.77 -21.42
CA LYS A 42 -2.24 10.78 -20.53
C LYS A 42 -3.37 11.50 -19.76
N PHE A 43 -3.07 11.90 -18.55
CA PHE A 43 -3.94 12.81 -17.79
C PHE A 43 -3.71 14.27 -18.20
N ASP A 44 -4.66 15.12 -17.89
CA ASP A 44 -4.52 16.58 -18.02
C ASP A 44 -3.96 17.14 -16.70
N GLU A 45 -2.74 17.65 -16.74
CA GLU A 45 -2.05 18.20 -15.56
C GLU A 45 -2.80 19.37 -14.93
N LEU A 46 -3.43 20.24 -15.72
CA LEU A 46 -4.22 21.37 -15.21
C LEU A 46 -5.44 20.90 -14.42
N VAL A 47 -6.12 19.86 -14.92
CA VAL A 47 -7.23 19.24 -14.20
C VAL A 47 -6.78 18.65 -12.87
N LEU A 48 -5.61 17.98 -12.85
CA LEU A 48 -5.06 17.40 -11.62
C LEU A 48 -4.61 18.48 -10.63
N GLN A 49 -3.92 19.52 -11.09
CA GLN A 49 -3.53 20.66 -10.25
C GLN A 49 -4.76 21.32 -9.62
N ASN A 50 -5.83 21.50 -10.40
CA ASN A 50 -7.11 22.03 -9.90
C ASN A 50 -7.82 21.06 -8.94
N SER A 51 -7.53 19.77 -8.98
CA SER A 51 -8.12 18.75 -8.12
C SER A 51 -7.40 18.59 -6.78
N PHE A 52 -6.11 18.91 -6.73
CA PHE A 52 -5.29 18.90 -5.51
C PHE A 52 -5.49 20.21 -4.75
N LYS A 53 -5.98 20.16 -3.51
CA LYS A 53 -6.30 21.31 -2.68
C LYS A 53 -5.49 21.42 -1.41
N ALA A 54 -4.69 20.43 -1.07
CA ALA A 54 -3.85 20.44 0.13
C ALA A 54 -2.68 21.43 0.01
N LYS A 55 -2.06 21.74 1.16
CA LYS A 55 -0.95 22.71 1.25
C LYS A 55 0.36 22.05 0.84
N GLY A 56 0.67 22.08 -0.45
CA GLY A 56 1.89 21.49 -0.99
C GLY A 56 1.96 21.58 -2.50
N THR A 57 2.92 20.88 -3.07
CA THR A 57 3.17 20.86 -4.51
C THR A 57 2.80 19.50 -5.10
N LEU A 58 2.14 19.51 -6.25
CA LEU A 58 1.86 18.33 -7.05
C LEU A 58 2.91 18.23 -8.16
N TYR A 59 3.71 17.16 -8.13
CA TYR A 59 4.74 16.84 -9.13
C TYR A 59 4.27 15.71 -10.03
N PHE A 60 4.75 15.72 -11.27
CA PHE A 60 4.49 14.69 -12.27
C PHE A 60 5.79 14.09 -12.77
N GLU A 61 5.86 12.76 -12.76
CA GLU A 61 6.97 11.96 -13.28
C GLU A 61 6.45 10.99 -14.33
N TYR A 62 7.18 10.85 -15.42
CA TYR A 62 6.75 10.06 -16.58
C TYR A 62 7.79 8.99 -16.90
N LEU A 63 7.40 7.72 -16.81
CA LEU A 63 8.22 6.63 -17.31
C LEU A 63 7.95 6.43 -18.82
N GLU A 64 8.98 6.02 -19.55
CA GLU A 64 8.89 5.84 -21.00
C GLU A 64 7.93 4.71 -21.40
N GLN A 65 7.82 3.67 -20.57
CA GLN A 65 7.00 2.49 -20.80
C GLN A 65 6.47 1.90 -19.50
N ASN A 66 5.40 1.10 -19.60
CA ASN A 66 4.86 0.37 -18.46
C ASN A 66 5.83 -0.74 -18.02
N LEU A 67 6.42 -0.56 -16.87
CA LEU A 67 7.33 -1.52 -16.24
C LEU A 67 6.68 -2.26 -15.05
N GLY A 68 5.59 -1.73 -14.51
CA GLY A 68 4.88 -2.25 -13.36
C GLY A 68 5.00 -1.35 -12.14
N ILE A 69 4.06 -1.56 -11.21
CA ILE A 69 3.88 -0.70 -10.04
C ILE A 69 5.15 -0.60 -9.17
N GLU A 70 5.92 -1.69 -9.06
CA GLU A 70 7.16 -1.74 -8.30
C GLU A 70 8.23 -0.80 -8.86
N PHE A 71 8.28 -0.63 -10.17
CA PHE A 71 9.23 0.28 -10.83
C PHE A 71 8.79 1.73 -10.67
N ALA A 72 7.50 2.02 -10.86
CA ALA A 72 6.94 3.36 -10.63
C ALA A 72 7.17 3.82 -9.18
N LEU A 73 6.87 2.95 -8.21
CA LEU A 73 7.11 3.26 -6.80
C LEU A 73 8.59 3.46 -6.51
N ASN A 74 9.48 2.60 -7.03
CA ASN A 74 10.93 2.74 -6.84
C ASN A 74 11.47 4.04 -7.45
N HIS A 75 10.91 4.51 -8.57
CA HIS A 75 11.22 5.83 -9.11
C HIS A 75 10.83 6.94 -8.13
N GLY A 76 9.59 6.93 -7.62
CA GLY A 76 9.13 7.90 -6.63
C GLY A 76 9.93 7.86 -5.32
N LEU A 77 10.35 6.67 -4.86
CA LEU A 77 11.19 6.52 -3.66
C LEU A 77 12.58 7.14 -3.83
N LYS A 78 13.20 7.04 -5.01
CA LYS A 78 14.47 7.73 -5.29
C LYS A 78 14.32 9.24 -5.15
N ILE A 79 13.25 9.79 -5.73
CA ILE A 79 12.96 11.23 -5.61
C ILE A 79 12.69 11.61 -4.15
N SER A 80 12.01 10.75 -3.38
CA SER A 80 11.75 10.98 -1.96
C SER A 80 13.05 11.11 -1.15
N ILE A 81 14.05 10.28 -1.46
CA ILE A 81 15.40 10.35 -0.86
C ILE A 81 16.16 11.60 -1.33
N GLU A 82 16.21 11.85 -2.63
CA GLU A 82 16.92 12.99 -3.24
C GLU A 82 16.41 14.32 -2.71
N LYS A 83 15.09 14.46 -2.59
CA LYS A 83 14.43 15.65 -2.02
C LYS A 83 14.39 15.64 -0.48
N LYS A 84 14.97 14.64 0.18
CA LYS A 84 15.11 14.54 1.66
C LYS A 84 13.78 14.63 2.42
N TYR A 85 12.70 14.05 1.89
CA TYR A 85 11.45 13.96 2.62
C TYR A 85 11.63 13.07 3.86
N LYS A 86 11.11 13.51 5.00
CA LYS A 86 11.18 12.75 6.26
C LYS A 86 10.30 11.50 6.21
N TYR A 87 9.12 11.63 5.62
CA TYR A 87 8.12 10.58 5.51
C TYR A 87 7.69 10.37 4.07
N THR A 88 7.53 9.12 3.71
CA THR A 88 6.94 8.71 2.43
C THR A 88 5.64 7.96 2.70
N ALA A 89 4.57 8.43 2.10
CA ALA A 89 3.24 7.82 2.11
C ALA A 89 2.91 7.23 0.74
N ARG A 90 1.91 6.38 0.72
CA ARG A 90 1.40 5.78 -0.51
C ARG A 90 -0.12 5.85 -0.59
N LEU A 91 -0.64 6.00 -1.82
CA LEU A 91 -2.04 5.82 -2.16
C LEU A 91 -2.14 5.18 -3.54
N ASP A 92 -3.05 4.23 -3.73
CA ASP A 92 -3.37 3.71 -5.06
C ASP A 92 -4.29 4.68 -5.80
N CYS A 93 -4.11 4.75 -7.11
CA CYS A 93 -4.97 5.53 -7.99
C CYS A 93 -6.40 4.95 -7.97
N GLY A 94 -7.36 5.72 -7.44
CA GLY A 94 -8.75 5.35 -7.20
C GLY A 94 -9.11 5.16 -5.73
N ASP A 95 -8.12 4.94 -4.86
CA ASP A 95 -8.33 4.90 -3.41
C ASP A 95 -8.49 6.32 -2.83
N VAL A 96 -9.07 6.42 -1.65
CA VAL A 96 -9.50 7.68 -1.02
C VAL A 96 -8.88 7.83 0.36
N CYS A 97 -8.30 8.99 0.64
CA CYS A 97 -7.89 9.39 1.99
C CYS A 97 -9.11 9.79 2.82
N LEU A 98 -9.12 9.43 4.10
CA LEU A 98 -10.18 9.79 5.04
C LEU A 98 -9.62 10.70 6.14
N GLY A 99 -10.25 11.86 6.32
CA GLY A 99 -9.83 12.86 7.30
C GLY A 99 -8.39 13.35 7.09
N LYS A 100 -7.75 13.77 8.17
CA LYS A 100 -6.36 14.26 8.15
C LYS A 100 -5.36 13.12 8.31
N ARG A 101 -5.38 12.19 7.35
CA ARG A 101 -4.62 10.94 7.38
C ARG A 101 -3.12 11.17 7.59
N PHE A 102 -2.52 12.06 6.80
CA PHE A 102 -1.07 12.23 6.79
C PHE A 102 -0.56 12.94 8.04
N ALA A 103 -1.33 13.91 8.54
CA ALA A 103 -1.05 14.56 9.83
C ALA A 103 -1.13 13.52 10.97
N ILE A 104 -2.20 12.72 11.04
CA ILE A 104 -2.39 11.68 12.06
C ILE A 104 -1.24 10.65 12.02
N GLN A 105 -0.89 10.15 10.83
CA GLN A 105 0.16 9.13 10.68
C GLN A 105 1.56 9.68 10.97
N SER A 106 1.87 10.91 10.54
CA SER A 106 3.18 11.52 10.81
C SER A 106 3.34 11.90 12.28
N GLU A 107 2.30 12.42 12.92
CA GLU A 107 2.30 12.70 14.35
C GLU A 107 2.49 11.42 15.17
N PHE A 108 1.82 10.34 14.80
CA PHE A 108 2.00 9.05 15.45
C PHE A 108 3.47 8.58 15.40
N LEU A 109 4.15 8.72 14.25
CA LEU A 109 5.57 8.37 14.12
C LEU A 109 6.49 9.34 14.89
N GLU A 110 6.13 10.62 15.03
CA GLU A 110 6.88 11.58 15.86
C GLU A 110 6.79 11.20 17.35
N GLN A 111 5.62 10.78 17.81
CA GLN A 111 5.38 10.36 19.20
C GLN A 111 5.96 8.98 19.52
N ASN A 112 6.19 8.12 18.51
CA ASN A 112 6.69 6.75 18.65
C ASN A 112 7.94 6.53 17.77
N PRO A 113 9.09 7.14 18.12
CA PRO A 113 10.26 7.18 17.23
C PRO A 113 10.90 5.81 16.96
N GLU A 114 10.60 4.78 17.76
CA GLU A 114 11.03 3.40 17.52
C GLU A 114 10.24 2.71 16.40
N ILE A 115 9.03 3.19 16.10
CA ILE A 115 8.20 2.70 14.98
C ILE A 115 8.64 3.42 13.70
N LYS A 116 8.83 2.67 12.62
CA LYS A 116 9.34 3.23 11.36
C LYS A 116 8.35 3.16 10.20
N ILE A 117 7.29 2.40 10.35
CA ILE A 117 6.17 2.34 9.41
C ILE A 117 4.86 2.22 10.17
N VAL A 118 3.88 2.96 9.73
CA VAL A 118 2.53 2.93 10.28
C VAL A 118 1.51 2.75 9.15
N GLY A 119 0.56 1.85 9.38
CA GLY A 119 -0.66 1.69 8.59
C GLY A 119 -1.88 2.19 9.33
N SER A 120 -3.06 1.85 8.83
CA SER A 120 -4.34 2.10 9.49
C SER A 120 -5.35 1.03 9.12
N ASN A 121 -6.46 0.96 9.84
CA ASN A 121 -7.65 0.26 9.37
C ASN A 121 -8.16 0.90 8.07
N VAL A 122 -8.84 0.12 7.24
CA VAL A 122 -9.36 0.61 5.96
C VAL A 122 -10.81 0.20 5.74
N LEU A 123 -11.54 1.02 4.98
CA LEU A 123 -12.86 0.70 4.47
C LEU A 123 -12.74 0.16 3.05
N ALA A 124 -13.40 -0.95 2.77
CA ALA A 124 -13.48 -1.51 1.43
C ALA A 124 -14.81 -1.12 0.78
N VAL A 125 -14.75 -0.61 -0.46
CA VAL A 125 -15.89 -0.24 -1.28
C VAL A 125 -15.81 -0.93 -2.64
N ASP A 126 -16.93 -0.98 -3.37
CA ASP A 126 -16.93 -1.40 -4.77
C ASP A 126 -16.62 -0.22 -5.72
N SER A 127 -16.64 -0.50 -7.03
CA SER A 127 -16.39 0.51 -8.08
C SER A 127 -17.44 1.64 -8.15
N SER A 128 -18.54 1.52 -7.41
CA SER A 128 -19.59 2.53 -7.28
C SER A 128 -19.55 3.24 -5.93
N ASP A 129 -18.45 3.11 -5.19
CA ASP A 129 -18.24 3.63 -3.82
C ASP A 129 -19.22 3.07 -2.77
N VAL A 130 -19.90 1.95 -3.07
CA VAL A 130 -20.77 1.29 -2.09
C VAL A 130 -19.92 0.53 -1.08
N TYR A 131 -20.16 0.77 0.21
CA TYR A 131 -19.49 0.08 1.30
C TYR A 131 -19.68 -1.44 1.23
N LEU A 132 -18.57 -2.17 1.35
CA LEU A 132 -18.56 -3.63 1.37
C LEU A 132 -18.28 -4.18 2.77
N TYR A 133 -17.16 -3.77 3.36
CA TYR A 133 -16.72 -4.18 4.69
C TYR A 133 -15.54 -3.34 5.21
N ALA A 134 -15.36 -3.37 6.51
CA ALA A 134 -14.17 -2.84 7.16
C ALA A 134 -13.07 -3.90 7.29
N ILE A 135 -11.81 -3.47 7.20
CA ILE A 135 -10.64 -4.29 7.46
C ILE A 135 -9.96 -3.73 8.72
N ASN A 136 -10.08 -4.48 9.81
CA ASN A 136 -9.40 -4.19 11.06
C ASN A 136 -8.09 -4.97 11.12
N LEU A 137 -7.02 -4.30 11.48
CA LEU A 137 -5.66 -4.82 11.47
C LEU A 137 -5.10 -4.89 12.89
N PRO A 138 -4.17 -5.81 13.18
CA PRO A 138 -3.45 -5.80 14.45
C PRO A 138 -2.66 -4.49 14.58
N LEU A 139 -2.68 -3.91 15.79
CA LEU A 139 -2.13 -2.57 16.03
C LEU A 139 -0.65 -2.60 16.41
N ASP A 140 -0.22 -3.61 17.15
CA ASP A 140 1.13 -3.71 17.71
C ASP A 140 2.10 -4.52 16.85
N ASP A 141 3.40 -4.25 16.99
CA ASP A 141 4.49 -4.84 16.22
C ASP A 141 4.52 -6.36 16.29
N LYS A 142 4.32 -6.95 17.48
CA LYS A 142 4.38 -8.40 17.69
C LYS A 142 3.24 -9.10 16.96
N SER A 143 2.04 -8.59 17.09
CA SER A 143 0.85 -9.12 16.42
C SER A 143 0.95 -8.96 14.91
N ILE A 144 1.44 -7.80 14.42
CA ILE A 144 1.68 -7.57 12.99
C ILE A 144 2.67 -8.61 12.47
N LYS A 145 3.87 -8.72 13.06
CA LYS A 145 4.93 -9.64 12.61
C LYS A 145 4.49 -11.10 12.59
N ASN A 146 3.78 -11.54 13.60
CA ASN A 146 3.25 -12.89 13.68
C ASN A 146 2.23 -13.16 12.57
N ASN A 147 1.25 -12.28 12.42
CA ASN A 147 0.18 -12.45 11.45
C ASN A 147 0.61 -12.18 10.00
N MET A 148 1.76 -11.53 9.78
CA MET A 148 2.36 -11.39 8.45
C MET A 148 2.51 -12.73 7.73
N TYR A 149 2.78 -13.83 8.44
CA TYR A 149 2.84 -15.17 7.83
C TYR A 149 1.49 -15.66 7.28
N LEU A 150 0.39 -15.11 7.76
CA LEU A 150 -0.98 -15.46 7.32
C LEU A 150 -1.43 -14.60 6.14
N ASN A 151 -1.20 -13.30 6.23
CA ASN A 151 -1.54 -12.30 5.22
C ASN A 151 -0.72 -11.03 5.45
N SER A 152 -0.77 -10.07 4.51
CA SER A 152 -0.25 -8.72 4.81
C SER A 152 -1.07 -8.09 5.94
N MET A 153 -0.37 -7.57 6.94
CA MET A 153 -0.95 -6.88 8.11
C MET A 153 -0.76 -5.36 8.02
N LEU A 154 -0.27 -4.90 6.89
CA LEU A 154 -0.28 -3.51 6.45
C LEU A 154 -0.98 -3.47 5.10
N ILE A 155 -1.90 -2.54 4.91
CA ILE A 155 -2.58 -2.32 3.62
C ILE A 155 -1.76 -1.30 2.84
N HIS A 156 -1.27 -1.72 1.68
CA HIS A 156 -0.26 -0.99 0.91
C HIS A 156 -0.64 0.49 0.62
N PRO A 157 -1.86 0.83 0.15
CA PRO A 157 -2.24 2.23 -0.06
C PRO A 157 -2.48 3.02 1.24
N ALA A 158 -2.43 2.39 2.42
CA ALA A 158 -2.73 3.03 3.70
C ALA A 158 -1.48 3.28 4.58
N ILE A 159 -0.27 3.08 4.05
CA ILE A 159 0.97 3.22 4.82
C ILE A 159 1.57 4.62 4.74
N LEU A 160 2.30 4.96 5.81
CA LEU A 160 3.28 6.04 5.87
C LEU A 160 4.51 5.54 6.62
N PHE A 161 5.71 5.82 6.14
CA PHE A 161 6.94 5.34 6.75
C PHE A 161 8.06 6.39 6.73
N VAL A 162 9.02 6.23 7.62
CA VAL A 162 10.23 7.07 7.69
C VAL A 162 11.10 6.77 6.49
N THR A 163 11.34 7.75 5.63
CA THR A 163 12.04 7.57 4.33
C THR A 163 13.43 6.95 4.50
N SER A 164 14.16 7.30 5.56
CA SER A 164 15.53 6.81 5.79
C SER A 164 15.63 5.30 6.07
N ILE A 165 14.51 4.57 6.29
CA ILE A 165 14.58 3.11 6.39
C ILE A 165 15.07 2.47 5.07
N LEU A 166 14.88 3.16 3.94
CA LEU A 166 15.31 2.69 2.64
C LEU A 166 16.83 2.49 2.54
N ASP A 167 17.61 3.23 3.32
CA ASP A 167 19.07 3.03 3.41
C ASP A 167 19.44 1.64 3.97
N THR A 168 18.54 1.07 4.77
CA THR A 168 18.76 -0.25 5.42
C THR A 168 18.11 -1.39 4.65
N ILE A 169 16.89 -1.20 4.15
CA ILE A 169 16.10 -2.30 3.55
C ILE A 169 16.11 -2.29 2.03
N GLY A 170 16.53 -1.17 1.40
CA GLY A 170 16.43 -0.95 -0.03
C GLY A 170 15.01 -0.62 -0.50
N PHE A 171 14.79 -0.74 -1.79
CA PHE A 171 13.54 -0.44 -2.49
C PHE A 171 12.60 -1.64 -2.58
N TYR A 172 11.43 -1.46 -3.19
CA TYR A 172 10.52 -2.58 -3.50
C TYR A 172 11.23 -3.62 -4.39
N PRO A 173 11.21 -4.91 -4.00
CA PRO A 173 11.83 -5.96 -4.79
C PRO A 173 11.05 -6.24 -6.07
N VAL A 174 11.73 -6.27 -7.20
CA VAL A 174 11.14 -6.49 -8.54
C VAL A 174 10.97 -7.97 -8.92
N ASN A 175 11.47 -8.88 -8.09
CA ASN A 175 11.46 -10.32 -8.35
C ASN A 175 10.29 -11.08 -7.68
N HIS A 176 9.40 -10.39 -6.98
CA HIS A 176 8.23 -10.94 -6.29
C HIS A 176 6.92 -10.42 -6.91
N LYS A 177 6.68 -10.76 -8.17
CA LYS A 177 5.50 -10.27 -8.93
C LYS A 177 4.20 -10.45 -8.17
N SER A 178 3.41 -9.39 -8.07
CA SER A 178 2.11 -9.29 -7.36
C SER A 178 2.18 -9.58 -5.85
N ALA A 179 3.37 -9.45 -5.24
CA ALA A 179 3.61 -9.52 -3.80
C ALA A 179 4.85 -8.70 -3.41
N GLU A 180 5.17 -7.68 -4.18
CA GLU A 180 6.27 -6.74 -3.95
C GLU A 180 6.10 -6.00 -2.61
N ASP A 181 4.88 -5.60 -2.29
CA ASP A 181 4.46 -5.00 -1.03
C ASP A 181 4.72 -5.92 0.16
N TYR A 182 4.29 -7.17 0.03
CA TYR A 182 4.46 -8.18 1.07
C TYR A 182 5.94 -8.48 1.34
N ALA A 183 6.77 -8.55 0.30
CA ALA A 183 8.21 -8.72 0.44
C ALA A 183 8.87 -7.49 1.09
N PHE A 184 8.45 -6.29 0.73
CA PHE A 184 8.91 -5.04 1.32
C PHE A 184 8.59 -4.96 2.81
N PHE A 185 7.35 -5.29 3.21
CA PHE A 185 6.97 -5.33 4.61
C PHE A 185 7.73 -6.39 5.43
N PHE A 186 8.02 -7.55 4.84
CA PHE A 186 8.90 -8.53 5.49
C PHE A 186 10.33 -8.01 5.66
N ALA A 187 10.87 -7.24 4.71
CA ALA A 187 12.19 -6.62 4.87
C ALA A 187 12.18 -5.61 6.04
N ILE A 188 11.13 -4.78 6.14
CA ILE A 188 10.94 -3.83 7.25
C ILE A 188 10.82 -4.59 8.59
N SER A 189 9.98 -5.63 8.65
CA SER A 189 9.70 -6.37 9.89
C SER A 189 10.93 -6.96 10.57
N LYS A 190 11.98 -7.24 9.81
CA LYS A 190 13.25 -7.77 10.32
C LYS A 190 14.13 -6.73 11.02
N LYS A 191 13.96 -5.46 10.69
CA LYS A 191 14.87 -4.40 11.11
C LYS A 191 14.20 -3.35 11.99
N PHE A 192 12.89 -3.16 11.82
CA PHE A 192 12.16 -2.06 12.42
C PHE A 192 10.87 -2.53 13.09
N LYS A 193 10.34 -1.69 13.99
CA LYS A 193 9.00 -1.85 14.54
C LYS A 193 7.96 -1.26 13.59
N MET A 194 6.79 -1.88 13.58
CA MET A 194 5.63 -1.53 12.76
C MET A 194 4.40 -1.35 13.64
N ALA A 195 3.47 -0.49 13.22
CA ALA A 195 2.18 -0.32 13.88
C ALA A 195 1.06 -0.09 12.88
N ASN A 196 -0.19 -0.25 13.32
CA ASN A 196 -1.37 0.32 12.69
C ASN A 196 -2.10 1.23 13.68
N ILE A 197 -2.71 2.28 13.18
CA ILE A 197 -3.59 3.18 13.94
C ILE A 197 -5.00 2.60 13.91
N ASP A 198 -5.67 2.57 15.07
CA ASP A 198 -7.05 2.10 15.20
C ASP A 198 -8.06 3.15 14.72
N GLN A 199 -7.89 3.59 13.48
CA GLN A 199 -8.78 4.50 12.78
C GLN A 199 -8.85 4.09 11.30
N TYR A 200 -9.97 4.37 10.65
CA TYR A 200 -10.13 4.19 9.21
C TYR A 200 -9.64 5.46 8.51
N LEU A 201 -8.41 5.43 7.99
CA LEU A 201 -7.77 6.58 7.35
C LEU A 201 -7.69 6.45 5.82
N THR A 202 -8.12 5.31 5.28
CA THR A 202 -8.11 5.07 3.83
C THR A 202 -9.32 4.22 3.43
N GLN A 203 -9.94 4.57 2.31
CA GLN A 203 -10.93 3.76 1.64
C GLN A 203 -10.30 3.15 0.40
N ILE A 204 -10.42 1.83 0.24
CA ILE A 204 -9.85 1.10 -0.89
C ILE A 204 -10.94 0.55 -1.81
N GLU A 205 -10.72 0.64 -3.12
CA GLU A 205 -11.60 0.05 -4.10
C GLU A 205 -11.30 -1.44 -4.31
N ILE A 206 -12.32 -2.29 -4.13
CA ILE A 206 -12.24 -3.72 -4.44
C ILE A 206 -12.72 -3.95 -5.88
N ASN A 207 -11.80 -3.89 -6.81
CA ASN A 207 -12.10 -4.16 -8.21
C ASN A 207 -12.03 -5.66 -8.50
N LYS A 208 -13.15 -6.24 -9.00
CA LYS A 208 -13.23 -7.66 -9.38
C LYS A 208 -12.27 -8.03 -10.51
N ASN A 209 -11.89 -7.04 -11.32
CA ASN A 209 -10.94 -7.17 -12.43
C ASN A 209 -9.52 -6.69 -12.04
N GLY A 210 -9.29 -6.39 -10.77
CA GLY A 210 -7.99 -5.93 -10.27
C GLY A 210 -6.89 -6.99 -10.36
N ILE A 211 -5.65 -6.53 -10.35
CA ILE A 211 -4.44 -7.39 -10.45
C ILE A 211 -4.44 -8.50 -9.40
N SER A 212 -4.88 -8.23 -8.19
CA SER A 212 -4.94 -9.20 -7.08
C SER A 212 -5.88 -10.37 -7.35
N VAL A 213 -6.93 -10.16 -8.15
CA VAL A 213 -7.86 -11.23 -8.54
C VAL A 213 -7.32 -12.00 -9.75
N GLN A 214 -6.88 -11.29 -10.78
CA GLN A 214 -6.38 -11.88 -12.02
C GLN A 214 -5.08 -12.67 -11.81
N LYS A 215 -4.13 -12.14 -11.03
CA LYS A 215 -2.82 -12.76 -10.78
C LYS A 215 -2.75 -13.52 -9.46
N ARG A 216 -3.90 -13.90 -8.86
CA ARG A 216 -3.99 -14.54 -7.53
C ARG A 216 -3.03 -15.75 -7.39
N ARG A 217 -3.00 -16.66 -8.36
CA ARG A 217 -2.15 -17.86 -8.29
C ARG A 217 -0.67 -17.50 -8.23
N GLN A 218 -0.26 -16.48 -8.97
CA GLN A 218 1.11 -15.97 -8.93
C GLN A 218 1.40 -15.29 -7.60
N GLN A 219 0.48 -14.48 -7.09
CA GLN A 219 0.60 -13.84 -5.78
C GLN A 219 0.79 -14.88 -4.67
N VAL A 220 0.00 -15.96 -4.66
CA VAL A 220 0.15 -17.03 -3.67
C VAL A 220 1.51 -17.73 -3.78
N LYS A 221 2.02 -17.98 -5.01
CA LYS A 221 3.36 -18.54 -5.22
C LYS A 221 4.45 -17.62 -4.68
N SER A 222 4.38 -16.32 -4.98
CA SER A 222 5.32 -15.32 -4.46
C SER A 222 5.28 -15.26 -2.93
N ARG A 223 4.10 -15.29 -2.32
CA ARG A 223 3.94 -15.35 -0.85
C ARG A 223 4.60 -16.58 -0.24
N ILE A 224 4.42 -17.76 -0.83
CA ILE A 224 5.10 -18.99 -0.36
C ILE A 224 6.63 -18.82 -0.39
N GLN A 225 7.16 -18.24 -1.46
CA GLN A 225 8.61 -17.98 -1.57
C GLN A 225 9.09 -17.01 -0.49
N ILE A 226 8.34 -15.92 -0.24
CA ILE A 226 8.66 -14.93 0.77
C ILE A 226 8.61 -15.55 2.17
N ILE A 227 7.57 -16.34 2.49
CA ILE A 227 7.44 -17.03 3.78
C ILE A 227 8.61 -18.01 3.97
N LYS A 228 8.98 -18.80 2.95
CA LYS A 228 10.13 -19.72 3.01
C LYS A 228 11.45 -18.99 3.28
N LYS A 229 11.68 -17.85 2.63
CA LYS A 229 12.88 -17.02 2.84
C LYS A 229 12.95 -16.43 4.26
N ASN A 230 11.79 -16.27 4.90
CA ASN A 230 11.63 -15.71 6.23
C ASN A 230 11.24 -16.77 7.28
N PHE A 231 11.44 -18.05 6.97
CA PHE A 231 11.00 -19.13 7.81
C PHE A 231 11.82 -19.24 9.10
N TYR A 232 11.12 -19.54 10.18
CA TYR A 232 11.69 -20.06 11.43
C TYR A 232 10.77 -21.18 11.95
N PHE A 233 11.28 -22.07 12.80
CA PHE A 233 10.44 -23.10 13.40
C PHE A 233 9.51 -22.50 14.43
N GLY A 234 8.21 -22.40 14.08
CA GLY A 234 7.17 -21.83 14.92
C GLY A 234 5.79 -21.96 14.28
N PHE A 235 4.75 -21.76 15.10
CA PHE A 235 3.36 -21.93 14.66
C PHE A 235 3.02 -21.08 13.42
N TYR A 236 3.32 -19.78 13.44
CA TYR A 236 2.91 -18.85 12.38
C TYR A 236 3.52 -19.18 11.00
N PRO A 237 4.85 -19.43 10.85
CA PRO A 237 5.42 -19.79 9.56
C PRO A 237 4.90 -21.12 9.02
N ILE A 238 4.77 -22.13 9.89
CA ILE A 238 4.26 -23.45 9.49
C ILE A 238 2.81 -23.34 9.03
N TYR A 239 1.94 -22.75 9.85
CA TYR A 239 0.53 -22.55 9.49
C TYR A 239 0.38 -21.68 8.23
N GLY A 240 1.17 -20.61 8.11
CA GLY A 240 1.19 -19.74 6.95
C GLY A 240 1.56 -20.47 5.65
N LEU A 241 2.56 -21.36 5.68
CA LEU A 241 2.91 -22.21 4.54
C LEU A 241 1.79 -23.17 4.19
N VAL A 242 1.27 -23.91 5.16
CA VAL A 242 0.16 -24.87 4.95
C VAL A 242 -1.04 -24.15 4.33
N ARG A 243 -1.46 -23.01 4.91
CA ARG A 243 -2.55 -22.20 4.40
C ARG A 243 -2.33 -21.74 2.96
N ASN A 244 -1.15 -21.22 2.63
CA ASN A 244 -0.85 -20.75 1.28
C ASN A 244 -0.77 -21.91 0.27
N TYR A 245 -0.29 -23.09 0.65
CA TYR A 245 -0.37 -24.28 -0.20
C TYR A 245 -1.82 -24.71 -0.44
N VAL A 246 -2.66 -24.75 0.59
CA VAL A 246 -4.10 -25.01 0.43
C VAL A 246 -4.71 -24.00 -0.54
N LEU A 247 -4.45 -22.70 -0.36
CA LEU A 247 -4.94 -21.64 -1.23
C LEU A 247 -4.45 -21.77 -2.69
N LEU A 248 -3.25 -22.30 -2.92
CA LEU A 248 -2.69 -22.50 -4.25
C LEU A 248 -3.45 -23.55 -5.06
N PHE A 249 -3.93 -24.61 -4.39
CA PHE A 249 -4.67 -25.73 -5.02
C PHE A 249 -6.19 -25.56 -4.95
N THR A 250 -6.72 -24.65 -4.12
CA THR A 250 -8.15 -24.42 -4.01
C THR A 250 -8.66 -23.51 -5.13
N PRO A 251 -9.66 -23.92 -5.93
CA PRO A 251 -10.30 -23.07 -6.92
C PRO A 251 -10.87 -21.79 -6.29
N TYR A 252 -10.77 -20.67 -7.02
CA TYR A 252 -11.21 -19.37 -6.49
C TYR A 252 -12.70 -19.32 -6.16
N SER A 253 -13.54 -20.03 -6.92
CA SER A 253 -14.97 -20.16 -6.67
C SER A 253 -15.29 -20.70 -5.29
N ILE A 254 -14.57 -21.74 -4.85
CA ILE A 254 -14.73 -22.34 -3.52
C ILE A 254 -14.36 -21.35 -2.42
N ILE A 255 -13.27 -20.59 -2.62
CA ILE A 255 -12.84 -19.57 -1.65
C ILE A 255 -13.86 -18.45 -1.52
N LEU A 256 -14.47 -18.02 -2.62
CA LEU A 256 -15.52 -17.00 -2.61
C LEU A 256 -16.77 -17.52 -1.85
N GLU A 257 -17.12 -18.78 -2.04
CA GLU A 257 -18.26 -19.38 -1.35
C GLU A 257 -18.04 -19.48 0.16
N ILE A 258 -16.83 -19.90 0.57
CA ILE A 258 -16.43 -19.92 2.00
C ILE A 258 -16.49 -18.51 2.59
N LYS A 259 -15.93 -17.51 1.90
CA LYS A 259 -15.97 -16.12 2.36
C LYS A 259 -17.38 -15.57 2.52
N LYS A 260 -18.30 -15.93 1.62
CA LYS A 260 -19.72 -15.54 1.73
C LYS A 260 -20.41 -16.16 2.94
N ARG A 261 -20.04 -17.41 3.33
CA ARG A 261 -20.61 -18.09 4.49
C ARG A 261 -20.09 -17.57 5.83
N ILE A 262 -18.82 -17.17 5.89
CA ILE A 262 -18.20 -16.64 7.13
C ILE A 262 -18.65 -15.20 7.43
N LYS A 263 -19.10 -14.45 6.41
CA LYS A 263 -19.54 -13.04 6.54
C LYS A 263 -21.07 -12.90 6.78
N LYS A 264 -21.81 -13.99 6.83
CA LYS A 264 -23.19 -14.05 7.34
C LYS A 264 -23.17 -14.33 8.85
#